data_7f7f273312215431f2b4c29d2c650f22
#
_entry.id   7f7f273312215431f2b4c29d2c650f22
#
_cell.length_a   1.000
_cell.length_b   1.000
_cell.length_c   1.000
_cell.angle_alpha   90.00
_cell.angle_beta   90.00
_cell.angle_gamma   90.00
#
_symmetry.space_group_name_H-M   'P 1'
#
loop_
_entity.id
_entity.type
_entity.pdbx_description
1 polymer ?
#
loop_
_entity_poly.entity_id
_entity_poly.type
_entity_poly.pdbx_seq_one_letter_code
_entity_poly.pdbx_strand_id
1 'polypeptide(L)'
;MKIINLTKGTTVYTSNVYLVTGTWNAIKDQNTLIDVGRDPTVFDKINNASTGVGKHKVDQVIITHNHYDHASLLPRIREAYQPKVFASSQYLKNVDTVVRDGDLLRVGDETAEIIHTPGHSSDSICIYCRESCTLFSGDTPLVIRSDDGTYESDFVRALENICKKDVSVIYPGHGDPLHHNCKELLQTSLRNVQSAMQKHA
;
A
#
# COMPACT_ATOMS: atom_id res chain seq x y z
N MET A 1 -1.98 11.54 -10.11
CA MET A 1 -1.00 10.44 -10.29
C MET A 1 -1.48 9.38 -11.26
N LYS A 2 -0.56 8.53 -11.79
CA LYS A 2 -0.86 7.34 -12.59
C LYS A 2 -0.44 6.11 -11.81
N ILE A 3 -1.24 5.04 -11.85
CA ILE A 3 -1.00 3.80 -11.11
C ILE A 3 -1.00 2.64 -12.09
N ILE A 4 0.04 1.83 -12.06
CA ILE A 4 0.21 0.64 -12.90
C ILE A 4 0.41 -0.56 -11.97
N ASN A 5 -0.44 -1.58 -12.06
CA ASN A 5 -0.21 -2.85 -11.39
C ASN A 5 0.75 -3.70 -12.24
N LEU A 6 1.97 -3.86 -11.77
CA LEU A 6 3.04 -4.58 -12.47
C LEU A 6 2.89 -6.11 -12.38
N THR A 7 2.13 -6.63 -11.44
CA THR A 7 1.90 -8.08 -11.29
C THR A 7 0.57 -8.55 -11.84
N LYS A 8 -0.23 -7.64 -12.45
CA LYS A 8 -1.49 -8.03 -13.09
C LYS A 8 -1.24 -9.10 -14.14
N GLY A 9 -2.00 -10.20 -14.03
CA GLY A 9 -1.94 -11.34 -14.96
C GLY A 9 -0.77 -12.30 -14.73
N THR A 10 0.03 -12.14 -13.67
CA THR A 10 1.05 -13.13 -13.29
C THR A 10 0.41 -14.45 -12.84
N THR A 11 1.10 -15.55 -13.09
CA THR A 11 0.75 -16.89 -12.58
C THR A 11 1.51 -17.23 -11.30
N VAL A 12 2.47 -16.38 -10.91
CA VAL A 12 3.24 -16.53 -9.67
C VAL A 12 2.40 -15.99 -8.50
N TYR A 13 2.30 -16.75 -7.41
CA TYR A 13 1.71 -16.21 -6.18
C TYR A 13 2.59 -15.09 -5.64
N THR A 14 2.08 -13.89 -5.65
CA THR A 14 2.78 -12.64 -5.25
C THR A 14 1.75 -11.58 -4.91
N SER A 15 2.16 -10.58 -4.14
CA SER A 15 1.34 -9.39 -3.95
C SER A 15 1.17 -8.59 -5.25
N ASN A 16 0.20 -7.71 -5.28
CA ASN A 16 0.17 -6.62 -6.24
C ASN A 16 1.38 -5.71 -6.02
N VAL A 17 2.06 -5.35 -7.09
CA VAL A 17 3.14 -4.36 -7.10
C VAL A 17 2.65 -3.15 -7.88
N TYR A 18 2.50 -2.01 -7.22
CA TYR A 18 2.02 -0.81 -7.89
C TYR A 18 3.17 0.15 -8.17
N LEU A 19 3.36 0.49 -9.46
CA LEU A 19 4.20 1.62 -9.85
C LEU A 19 3.31 2.86 -9.94
N VAL A 20 3.59 3.83 -9.07
CA VAL A 20 2.90 5.11 -9.03
C VAL A 20 3.83 6.20 -9.57
N THR A 21 3.36 6.94 -10.58
CA THR A 21 4.08 8.07 -11.19
C THR A 21 3.21 9.31 -11.16
N GLY A 22 3.84 10.48 -11.33
CA GLY A 22 3.06 11.72 -11.49
C GLY A 22 2.29 11.76 -12.80
N THR A 23 1.22 12.52 -12.84
CA THR A 23 0.35 12.68 -14.01
C THR A 23 1.12 13.17 -15.24
N TRP A 24 2.06 14.07 -15.04
CA TRP A 24 2.87 14.68 -16.09
C TRP A 24 4.34 14.25 -16.07
N ASN A 25 4.71 13.33 -15.16
CA ASN A 25 6.09 12.89 -14.95
C ASN A 25 7.06 14.06 -14.75
N ALA A 26 6.65 15.08 -13.98
CA ALA A 26 7.49 16.23 -13.70
C ALA A 26 8.75 15.80 -12.89
N ILE A 27 9.84 16.56 -12.98
CA ILE A 27 11.12 16.22 -12.32
C ILE A 27 10.94 16.05 -10.80
N LYS A 28 10.06 16.83 -10.17
CA LYS A 28 9.76 16.77 -8.72
C LYS A 28 8.89 15.60 -8.29
N ASP A 29 8.25 14.90 -9.24
CA ASP A 29 7.36 13.77 -8.92
C ASP A 29 8.20 12.57 -8.52
N GLN A 30 7.70 11.73 -7.62
CA GLN A 30 8.39 10.54 -7.11
C GLN A 30 7.83 9.28 -7.77
N ASN A 31 8.66 8.60 -8.59
CA ASN A 31 8.30 7.29 -9.12
C ASN A 31 8.39 6.27 -7.98
N THR A 32 7.24 5.87 -7.46
CA THR A 32 7.11 5.08 -6.23
C THR A 32 6.66 3.66 -6.55
N LEU A 33 7.38 2.65 -6.06
CA LEU A 33 6.84 1.30 -5.94
C LEU A 33 6.14 1.15 -4.59
N ILE A 34 4.92 0.61 -4.60
CA ILE A 34 4.25 0.13 -3.41
C ILE A 34 4.29 -1.39 -3.47
N ASP A 35 5.00 -1.97 -2.53
CA ASP A 35 5.51 -3.32 -2.49
C ASP A 35 6.42 -3.68 -3.68
N VAL A 36 7.08 -4.83 -3.61
CA VAL A 36 8.01 -5.29 -4.66
C VAL A 36 7.70 -6.72 -5.12
N GLY A 37 6.85 -7.43 -4.39
CA GLY A 37 6.43 -8.77 -4.77
C GLY A 37 7.56 -9.82 -4.76
N ARG A 38 7.33 -10.90 -5.51
CA ARG A 38 8.30 -11.98 -5.71
C ARG A 38 8.42 -12.44 -7.18
N ASP A 39 7.63 -11.88 -8.09
CA ASP A 39 7.69 -12.21 -9.51
C ASP A 39 8.74 -11.35 -10.22
N PRO A 40 9.86 -11.92 -10.72
CA PRO A 40 10.92 -11.15 -11.36
C PRO A 40 10.51 -10.45 -12.66
N THR A 41 9.38 -10.79 -13.26
CA THR A 41 8.85 -10.07 -14.45
C THR A 41 8.54 -8.60 -14.16
N VAL A 42 8.46 -8.21 -12.88
CA VAL A 42 8.34 -6.81 -12.43
C VAL A 42 9.46 -5.94 -13.01
N PHE A 43 10.69 -6.46 -13.14
CA PHE A 43 11.83 -5.69 -13.67
C PHE A 43 11.61 -5.26 -15.13
N ASP A 44 11.15 -6.16 -15.98
CA ASP A 44 10.87 -5.83 -17.40
C ASP A 44 9.74 -4.82 -17.50
N LYS A 45 8.70 -4.97 -16.65
CA LYS A 45 7.56 -4.06 -16.64
C LYS A 45 7.95 -2.66 -16.14
N ILE A 46 8.83 -2.54 -15.12
CA ILE A 46 9.40 -1.27 -14.66
C ILE A 46 10.21 -0.62 -15.80
N ASN A 47 11.10 -1.38 -16.45
CA ASN A 47 11.97 -0.86 -17.51
C ASN A 47 11.18 -0.35 -18.70
N ASN A 48 10.07 -1.01 -19.05
CA ASN A 48 9.18 -0.62 -20.13
C ASN A 48 8.18 0.48 -19.75
N ALA A 49 8.00 0.77 -18.46
CA ALA A 49 7.10 1.83 -18.01
C ALA A 49 7.62 3.23 -18.36
N SER A 50 6.68 4.12 -18.72
CA SER A 50 6.97 5.55 -18.92
C SER A 50 7.05 6.25 -17.56
N THR A 51 8.26 6.56 -17.12
CA THR A 51 8.54 7.17 -15.80
C THR A 51 9.07 8.59 -15.88
N GLY A 52 9.15 9.16 -17.09
CA GLY A 52 9.67 10.50 -17.36
C GLY A 52 11.10 10.48 -17.93
N VAL A 53 11.38 11.42 -18.83
CA VAL A 53 12.70 11.56 -19.47
C VAL A 53 13.69 12.11 -18.44
N GLY A 54 14.85 11.48 -18.33
CA GLY A 54 15.91 11.91 -17.40
C GLY A 54 15.63 11.62 -15.92
N LYS A 55 14.59 10.84 -15.61
CA LYS A 55 14.24 10.43 -14.23
C LYS A 55 14.70 9.01 -13.95
N HIS A 56 14.90 8.70 -12.68
CA HIS A 56 15.03 7.31 -12.23
C HIS A 56 13.74 6.53 -12.52
N LYS A 57 13.88 5.24 -12.83
CA LYS A 57 12.72 4.34 -13.01
C LYS A 57 11.94 4.17 -11.71
N VAL A 58 12.67 4.11 -10.59
CA VAL A 58 12.13 3.98 -9.24
C VAL A 58 12.92 4.92 -8.33
N ASP A 59 12.29 5.96 -7.80
CA ASP A 59 12.90 6.88 -6.85
C ASP A 59 12.81 6.34 -5.43
N GLN A 60 11.70 5.65 -5.14
CA GLN A 60 11.44 5.09 -3.81
C GLN A 60 10.56 3.84 -3.83
N VAL A 61 10.65 3.08 -2.73
CA VAL A 61 9.81 1.91 -2.43
C VAL A 61 9.15 2.13 -1.08
N ILE A 62 7.86 1.85 -0.98
CA ILE A 62 7.13 1.77 0.29
C ILE A 62 6.65 0.33 0.44
N ILE A 63 7.14 -0.38 1.47
CA ILE A 63 6.71 -1.74 1.79
C ILE A 63 5.56 -1.66 2.78
N THR A 64 4.42 -2.24 2.41
CA THR A 64 3.21 -2.21 3.23
C THR A 64 3.35 -3.06 4.50
N HIS A 65 4.03 -4.20 4.40
CA HIS A 65 4.40 -5.07 5.52
C HIS A 65 5.44 -6.11 5.10
N ASN A 66 6.09 -6.76 6.07
CA ASN A 66 7.25 -7.63 5.86
C ASN A 66 6.88 -9.09 5.53
N HIS A 67 5.80 -9.36 4.82
CA HIS A 67 5.56 -10.71 4.32
C HIS A 67 6.35 -10.99 3.04
N TYR A 68 6.66 -12.28 2.85
CA TYR A 68 7.55 -12.75 1.78
C TYR A 68 7.06 -12.35 0.39
N ASP A 69 5.78 -12.44 0.12
CA ASP A 69 5.18 -12.14 -1.18
C ASP A 69 5.06 -10.63 -1.47
N HIS A 70 5.34 -9.77 -0.48
CA HIS A 70 5.41 -8.31 -0.61
C HIS A 70 6.84 -7.79 -0.73
N ALA A 71 7.80 -8.40 -0.02
CA ALA A 71 9.14 -7.84 0.18
C ALA A 71 10.28 -8.63 -0.47
N SER A 72 10.04 -9.82 -1.07
CA SER A 72 11.10 -10.72 -1.55
C SER A 72 12.07 -10.11 -2.53
N LEU A 73 11.58 -9.28 -3.46
CA LEU A 73 12.45 -8.69 -4.48
C LEU A 73 13.20 -7.44 -4.02
N LEU A 74 12.99 -6.97 -2.78
CA LEU A 74 13.58 -5.74 -2.29
C LEU A 74 15.12 -5.66 -2.45
N PRO A 75 15.91 -6.71 -2.16
CA PRO A 75 17.36 -6.66 -2.38
C PRO A 75 17.73 -6.42 -3.85
N ARG A 76 17.03 -7.08 -4.77
CA ARG A 76 17.27 -6.94 -6.21
C ARG A 76 16.79 -5.60 -6.77
N ILE A 77 15.68 -5.06 -6.26
CA ILE A 77 15.19 -3.72 -6.61
C ILE A 77 16.18 -2.66 -6.14
N ARG A 78 16.75 -2.81 -4.94
CA ARG A 78 17.81 -1.91 -4.45
C ARG A 78 19.05 -1.96 -5.32
N GLU A 79 19.49 -3.14 -5.72
CA GLU A 79 20.65 -3.31 -6.60
C GLU A 79 20.43 -2.64 -7.96
N ALA A 80 19.25 -2.84 -8.56
CA ALA A 80 18.95 -2.39 -9.92
C ALA A 80 18.65 -0.89 -10.02
N TYR A 81 17.95 -0.30 -9.05
CA TYR A 81 17.39 1.06 -9.15
C TYR A 81 17.87 2.01 -8.05
N GLN A 82 18.47 1.51 -6.97
CA GLN A 82 18.96 2.28 -5.82
C GLN A 82 17.90 3.23 -5.22
N PRO A 83 16.64 2.80 -5.04
CA PRO A 83 15.59 3.62 -4.50
C PRO A 83 15.79 3.88 -3.01
N LYS A 84 15.19 4.95 -2.49
CA LYS A 84 14.98 5.11 -1.05
C LYS A 84 13.87 4.17 -0.58
N VAL A 85 14.09 3.41 0.50
CA VAL A 85 13.16 2.40 1.00
C VAL A 85 12.53 2.82 2.31
N PHE A 86 11.20 2.78 2.35
CA PHE A 86 10.36 3.08 3.50
C PHE A 86 9.56 1.83 3.91
N ALA A 87 9.48 1.55 5.21
CA ALA A 87 8.62 0.53 5.79
C ALA A 87 8.35 0.88 7.26
N SER A 88 7.27 0.34 7.83
CA SER A 88 7.04 0.45 9.28
C SER A 88 7.87 -0.57 10.06
N SER A 89 8.25 -1.69 9.44
CA SER A 89 9.06 -2.72 10.07
C SER A 89 10.51 -2.27 10.27
N GLN A 90 10.95 -2.24 11.52
CA GLN A 90 12.37 -2.06 11.87
C GLN A 90 13.21 -3.34 11.68
N TYR A 91 12.56 -4.49 11.44
CA TYR A 91 13.22 -5.79 11.24
C TYR A 91 13.44 -6.14 9.78
N LEU A 92 12.77 -5.45 8.86
CA LEU A 92 12.99 -5.62 7.43
C LEU A 92 14.37 -5.06 7.06
N LYS A 93 15.23 -5.92 6.51
CA LYS A 93 16.55 -5.49 6.03
C LYS A 93 16.41 -4.56 4.82
N ASN A 94 17.39 -3.68 4.65
CA ASN A 94 17.45 -2.72 3.54
C ASN A 94 16.36 -1.62 3.57
N VAL A 95 15.83 -1.28 4.73
CA VAL A 95 14.98 -0.09 4.94
C VAL A 95 15.88 1.10 5.28
N ASP A 96 15.68 2.22 4.57
CA ASP A 96 16.42 3.47 4.81
C ASP A 96 15.71 4.36 5.83
N THR A 97 14.39 4.28 5.89
CA THR A 97 13.58 5.09 6.81
C THR A 97 12.40 4.27 7.34
N VAL A 98 12.33 4.15 8.65
CA VAL A 98 11.16 3.57 9.34
C VAL A 98 10.09 4.63 9.42
N VAL A 99 8.94 4.37 8.79
CA VAL A 99 7.78 5.27 8.81
C VAL A 99 6.84 4.95 9.97
N ARG A 100 6.08 5.96 10.40
CA ARG A 100 5.13 5.89 11.51
C ARG A 100 3.77 6.41 11.08
N ASP A 101 2.78 6.14 11.90
CA ASP A 101 1.43 6.67 11.73
C ASP A 101 1.45 8.20 11.63
N GLY A 102 0.76 8.73 10.61
CA GLY A 102 0.69 10.17 10.33
C GLY A 102 1.86 10.74 9.52
N ASP A 103 2.92 9.97 9.23
CA ASP A 103 4.02 10.45 8.38
C ASP A 103 3.51 10.78 6.98
N LEU A 104 4.07 11.84 6.39
CA LEU A 104 3.72 12.28 5.06
C LEU A 104 4.86 12.00 4.08
N LEU A 105 4.55 11.33 2.97
CA LEU A 105 5.47 11.04 1.89
C LEU A 105 4.92 11.59 0.57
N ARG A 106 5.82 11.95 -0.34
CA ARG A 106 5.41 12.24 -1.71
C ARG A 106 5.32 10.95 -2.50
N VAL A 107 4.17 10.68 -3.12
CA VAL A 107 3.89 9.50 -3.95
C VAL A 107 3.38 9.97 -5.31
N GLY A 108 4.10 9.71 -6.38
CA GLY A 108 3.82 10.34 -7.67
C GLY A 108 3.90 11.87 -7.56
N ASP A 109 2.83 12.55 -7.93
CA ASP A 109 2.65 14.00 -7.83
C ASP A 109 1.80 14.46 -6.62
N GLU A 110 1.44 13.53 -5.71
CA GLU A 110 0.58 13.79 -4.54
C GLU A 110 1.32 13.61 -3.21
N THR A 111 0.73 14.11 -2.14
CA THR A 111 1.15 13.83 -0.77
C THR A 111 0.32 12.67 -0.22
N ALA A 112 1.00 11.66 0.28
CA ALA A 112 0.39 10.49 0.90
C ALA A 112 0.64 10.48 2.41
N GLU A 113 -0.38 10.10 3.17
CA GLU A 113 -0.32 9.87 4.62
C GLU A 113 -0.13 8.38 4.89
N ILE A 114 0.82 8.03 5.74
CA ILE A 114 1.01 6.68 6.25
C ILE A 114 0.03 6.44 7.40
N ILE A 115 -0.72 5.35 7.35
CA ILE A 115 -1.65 4.93 8.40
C ILE A 115 -1.17 3.57 8.91
N HIS A 116 -0.78 3.49 10.18
CA HIS A 116 -0.41 2.21 10.79
C HIS A 116 -1.68 1.39 11.04
N THR A 117 -1.74 0.17 10.48
CA THR A 117 -2.92 -0.70 10.49
C THR A 117 -2.58 -2.11 10.96
N PRO A 118 -2.12 -2.27 12.23
CA PRO A 118 -1.75 -3.58 12.76
C PRO A 118 -2.97 -4.50 12.81
N GLY A 119 -2.77 -5.79 12.58
CA GLY A 119 -3.82 -6.81 12.53
C GLY A 119 -3.42 -7.97 11.66
N HIS A 120 -3.29 -7.78 10.35
CA HIS A 120 -2.71 -8.79 9.45
C HIS A 120 -1.25 -9.08 9.81
N SER A 121 -0.48 -8.03 10.07
CA SER A 121 0.83 -8.08 10.72
C SER A 121 1.03 -6.85 11.60
N SER A 122 1.97 -6.90 12.54
CA SER A 122 2.24 -5.79 13.47
C SER A 122 2.85 -4.56 12.79
N ASP A 123 3.42 -4.72 11.60
CA ASP A 123 4.07 -3.68 10.80
C ASP A 123 3.23 -3.23 9.59
N SER A 124 1.98 -3.68 9.48
CA SER A 124 1.09 -3.31 8.38
C SER A 124 0.81 -1.82 8.35
N ILE A 125 0.90 -1.24 7.15
CA ILE A 125 0.52 0.14 6.88
C ILE A 125 -0.39 0.24 5.66
N CYS A 126 -1.29 1.21 5.70
CA CYS A 126 -1.97 1.74 4.52
C CYS A 126 -1.33 3.06 4.08
N ILE A 127 -1.42 3.39 2.79
CA ILE A 127 -0.93 4.65 2.22
C ILE A 127 -2.13 5.38 1.61
N TYR A 128 -2.48 6.55 2.16
CA TYR A 128 -3.63 7.33 1.72
C TYR A 128 -3.22 8.59 0.97
N CYS A 129 -3.56 8.68 -0.31
CA CYS A 129 -3.36 9.84 -1.17
C CYS A 129 -4.65 10.68 -1.17
N ARG A 130 -4.59 11.86 -0.55
CA ARG A 130 -5.78 12.68 -0.28
C ARG A 130 -6.37 13.28 -1.56
N GLU A 131 -5.52 13.80 -2.46
CA GLU A 131 -5.95 14.53 -3.65
C GLU A 131 -6.75 13.63 -4.61
N SER A 132 -6.34 12.37 -4.75
CA SER A 132 -7.03 11.36 -5.58
C SER A 132 -8.00 10.49 -4.79
N CYS A 133 -8.14 10.68 -3.48
CA CYS A 133 -8.96 9.85 -2.60
C CYS A 133 -8.63 8.35 -2.72
N THR A 134 -7.35 8.03 -2.90
CA THR A 134 -6.83 6.68 -3.16
C THR A 134 -6.19 6.09 -1.92
N LEU A 135 -6.52 4.83 -1.61
CA LEU A 135 -5.94 4.08 -0.51
C LEU A 135 -5.23 2.81 -1.03
N PHE A 136 -3.93 2.69 -0.79
CA PHE A 136 -3.23 1.41 -0.93
C PHE A 136 -3.27 0.70 0.43
N SER A 137 -3.88 -0.47 0.47
CA SER A 137 -4.18 -1.13 1.75
C SER A 137 -3.20 -2.23 2.14
N GLY A 138 -2.29 -2.64 1.24
CA GLY A 138 -1.59 -3.91 1.46
C GLY A 138 -2.60 -5.00 1.77
N ASP A 139 -2.30 -5.83 2.76
CA ASP A 139 -3.17 -6.92 3.20
C ASP A 139 -4.04 -6.56 4.42
N THR A 140 -4.12 -5.28 4.76
CA THR A 140 -5.04 -4.82 5.81
C THR A 140 -6.47 -5.24 5.46
N PRO A 141 -7.19 -5.97 6.35
CA PRO A 141 -8.53 -6.50 6.06
C PRO A 141 -9.58 -5.38 6.11
N LEU A 142 -9.79 -4.71 4.98
CA LEU A 142 -10.76 -3.61 4.86
C LEU A 142 -12.17 -4.06 4.46
N VAL A 143 -12.35 -5.33 4.04
CA VAL A 143 -13.64 -5.90 3.62
C VAL A 143 -14.08 -6.94 4.63
N ILE A 144 -14.79 -6.51 5.66
CA ILE A 144 -15.26 -7.36 6.75
C ILE A 144 -16.77 -7.52 6.65
N ARG A 145 -17.23 -8.73 6.32
CA ARG A 145 -18.63 -9.01 5.96
C ARG A 145 -19.48 -9.58 7.10
N SER A 146 -18.84 -10.04 8.19
CA SER A 146 -19.50 -10.63 9.35
C SER A 146 -18.97 -10.01 10.65
N ASP A 147 -19.69 -10.22 11.74
CA ASP A 147 -19.38 -9.71 13.07
C ASP A 147 -19.02 -10.83 14.07
N ASP A 148 -18.39 -11.89 13.56
CA ASP A 148 -17.95 -13.07 14.33
C ASP A 148 -16.42 -13.13 14.54
N GLY A 149 -15.69 -12.13 14.05
CA GLY A 149 -14.23 -12.02 14.21
C GLY A 149 -13.78 -11.44 15.54
N THR A 150 -12.50 -11.62 15.85
CA THR A 150 -11.81 -10.96 16.97
C THR A 150 -10.83 -9.93 16.41
N TYR A 151 -10.81 -8.73 16.98
CA TYR A 151 -9.99 -7.62 16.47
C TYR A 151 -9.25 -6.94 17.60
N GLU A 152 -7.99 -6.58 17.36
CA GLU A 152 -7.20 -5.78 18.28
C GLU A 152 -7.65 -4.31 18.27
N SER A 153 -7.59 -3.65 19.43
CA SER A 153 -8.03 -2.26 19.58
C SER A 153 -7.29 -1.29 18.65
N ASP A 154 -6.03 -1.57 18.34
CA ASP A 154 -5.22 -0.73 17.45
C ASP A 154 -5.69 -0.82 16.01
N PHE A 155 -6.09 -2.02 15.55
CA PHE A 155 -6.72 -2.19 14.25
C PHE A 155 -8.07 -1.45 14.17
N VAL A 156 -8.88 -1.55 15.21
CA VAL A 156 -10.19 -0.85 15.25
C VAL A 156 -9.99 0.66 15.10
N ARG A 157 -9.04 1.24 15.88
CA ARG A 157 -8.71 2.67 15.77
C ARG A 157 -8.21 3.07 14.38
N ALA A 158 -7.39 2.22 13.76
CA ALA A 158 -6.92 2.46 12.39
C ALA A 158 -8.07 2.44 11.38
N LEU A 159 -8.98 1.47 11.48
CA LEU A 159 -10.16 1.39 10.62
C LEU A 159 -11.10 2.59 10.82
N GLU A 160 -11.30 3.05 12.07
CA GLU A 160 -12.04 4.27 12.36
C GLU A 160 -11.39 5.52 11.74
N ASN A 161 -10.06 5.62 11.76
CA ASN A 161 -9.33 6.69 11.11
C ASN A 161 -9.52 6.65 9.59
N ILE A 162 -9.40 5.48 8.97
CA ILE A 162 -9.63 5.29 7.51
C ILE A 162 -11.07 5.68 7.15
N CYS A 163 -12.07 5.29 7.94
CA CYS A 163 -13.48 5.62 7.70
C CYS A 163 -13.80 7.12 7.74
N LYS A 164 -12.95 7.94 8.37
CA LYS A 164 -13.07 9.42 8.39
C LYS A 164 -12.55 10.06 7.11
N LYS A 165 -11.81 9.32 6.28
CA LYS A 165 -11.22 9.82 5.05
C LYS A 165 -12.16 9.61 3.87
N ASP A 166 -12.01 10.44 2.84
CA ASP A 166 -12.73 10.24 1.58
C ASP A 166 -11.96 9.24 0.72
N VAL A 167 -12.34 7.96 0.81
CA VAL A 167 -11.73 6.88 0.03
C VAL A 167 -12.66 6.53 -1.13
N SER A 168 -12.20 6.80 -2.35
CA SER A 168 -12.93 6.48 -3.59
C SER A 168 -12.43 5.20 -4.26
N VAL A 169 -11.14 4.90 -4.10
CA VAL A 169 -10.50 3.71 -4.69
C VAL A 169 -9.59 3.05 -3.65
N ILE A 170 -9.66 1.71 -3.59
CA ILE A 170 -8.75 0.91 -2.76
C ILE A 170 -7.92 0.01 -3.68
N TYR A 171 -6.61 0.07 -3.54
CA TYR A 171 -5.62 -0.79 -4.19
C TYR A 171 -5.09 -1.81 -3.15
N PRO A 172 -5.61 -3.06 -3.14
CA PRO A 172 -5.22 -4.07 -2.17
C PRO A 172 -3.89 -4.74 -2.52
N GLY A 173 -3.29 -5.42 -1.52
CA GLY A 173 -2.12 -6.26 -1.74
C GLY A 173 -2.43 -7.48 -2.61
N HIS A 174 -3.67 -7.98 -2.60
CA HIS A 174 -4.12 -9.09 -3.44
C HIS A 174 -5.48 -8.81 -4.09
N GLY A 175 -5.69 -9.35 -5.28
CA GLY A 175 -6.94 -9.20 -6.04
C GLY A 175 -7.03 -7.89 -6.82
N ASP A 176 -8.22 -7.60 -7.33
CA ASP A 176 -8.46 -6.41 -8.15
C ASP A 176 -8.73 -5.17 -7.29
N PRO A 177 -8.36 -3.97 -7.76
CA PRO A 177 -8.73 -2.71 -7.13
C PRO A 177 -10.25 -2.53 -7.00
N LEU A 178 -10.68 -1.92 -5.90
CA LEU A 178 -12.08 -1.57 -5.65
C LEU A 178 -12.33 -0.12 -6.05
N HIS A 179 -13.20 0.08 -7.04
CA HIS A 179 -13.49 1.40 -7.61
C HIS A 179 -14.89 1.92 -7.26
N HIS A 180 -15.72 1.13 -6.57
CA HIS A 180 -17.11 1.48 -6.28
C HIS A 180 -17.45 1.22 -4.82
N ASN A 181 -18.27 2.09 -4.26
CA ASN A 181 -18.84 1.94 -2.91
C ASN A 181 -17.80 1.78 -1.79
N CYS A 182 -16.55 2.25 -2.00
CA CYS A 182 -15.47 2.05 -1.02
C CYS A 182 -15.83 2.63 0.36
N LYS A 183 -16.43 3.81 0.41
CA LYS A 183 -16.85 4.45 1.67
C LYS A 183 -17.90 3.64 2.41
N GLU A 184 -18.93 3.14 1.71
CA GLU A 184 -19.99 2.31 2.29
C GLU A 184 -19.44 0.96 2.77
N LEU A 185 -18.55 0.36 1.97
CA LEU A 185 -17.85 -0.88 2.31
C LEU A 185 -17.04 -0.73 3.60
N LEU A 186 -16.23 0.33 3.71
CA LEU A 186 -15.43 0.62 4.91
C LEU A 186 -16.32 0.85 6.13
N GLN A 187 -17.40 1.62 6.00
CA GLN A 187 -18.34 1.85 7.09
C GLN A 187 -19.07 0.58 7.52
N THR A 188 -19.40 -0.31 6.58
CA THR A 188 -19.99 -1.61 6.89
C THR A 188 -19.01 -2.49 7.64
N SER A 189 -17.76 -2.53 7.19
CA SER A 189 -16.68 -3.25 7.88
C SER A 189 -16.47 -2.74 9.30
N LEU A 190 -16.46 -1.41 9.50
CA LEU A 190 -16.34 -0.83 10.84
C LEU A 190 -17.51 -1.22 11.75
N ARG A 191 -18.75 -1.17 11.26
CA ARG A 191 -19.92 -1.62 12.05
C ARG A 191 -19.79 -3.09 12.46
N ASN A 192 -19.38 -3.97 11.54
CA ASN A 192 -19.21 -5.39 11.85
C ASN A 192 -18.11 -5.62 12.90
N VAL A 193 -16.99 -4.92 12.79
CA VAL A 193 -15.91 -4.97 13.79
C VAL A 193 -16.38 -4.48 15.15
N GLN A 194 -17.09 -3.35 15.22
CA GLN A 194 -17.62 -2.81 16.48
C GLN A 194 -18.64 -3.73 17.11
N SER A 195 -19.52 -4.37 16.31
CA SER A 195 -20.46 -5.38 16.78
C SER A 195 -19.74 -6.60 17.35
N ALA A 196 -18.71 -7.10 16.65
CA ALA A 196 -17.89 -8.23 17.12
C ALA A 196 -17.23 -7.93 18.47
N MET A 197 -16.66 -6.74 18.64
CA MET A 197 -16.02 -6.32 19.90
C MET A 197 -17.02 -6.29 21.06
N GLN A 198 -18.25 -5.85 20.82
CA GLN A 198 -19.30 -5.83 21.86
C GLN A 198 -19.76 -7.24 22.30
N LYS A 199 -19.71 -8.23 21.40
CA LYS A 199 -20.07 -9.63 21.71
C LYS A 199 -19.01 -10.34 22.55
N HIS A 200 -17.77 -9.86 22.54
CA HIS A 200 -16.63 -10.47 23.22
C HIS A 200 -16.14 -9.66 24.44
N ALA A 201 -16.80 -8.54 24.77
CA ALA A 201 -16.53 -7.71 25.95
C ALA A 201 -17.35 -8.17 27.15
#